data_03372d3c6841f7f6c8fd9341a285e854
#
_entry.id   03372d3c6841f7f6c8fd9341a285e854
#
_cell.length_a   1.000
_cell.length_b   1.000
_cell.length_c   1.000
_cell.angle_alpha   90.00
_cell.angle_beta   90.00
_cell.angle_gamma   90.00
#
_symmetry.space_group_name_H-M   'P 1'
#
loop_
_entity.id
_entity.type
_entity.pdbx_description
1 polymer ?
#
loop_
_entity_poly.entity_id
_entity_poly.type
_entity_poly.pdbx_seq_one_letter_code
_entity_poly.pdbx_strand_id
1 'polypeptide(L)'
;MKYITLDFTGIKTLWELHEYFKTVFQLPDQYGRNMDALWDCLYYSFEFPTTIELKNLSSIPDEMNEEVEIMLELFRDLHREDKKVTVVIEASAKDKADVADYLI
;
A
#
# COMPACT_ATOMS: atom_id res chain seq x y z
N MET A 1 4.07 -18.77 -3.61
CA MET A 1 3.36 -17.50 -3.84
C MET A 1 2.84 -16.95 -2.52
N LYS A 2 2.96 -15.66 -2.32
CA LYS A 2 2.55 -15.01 -1.08
C LYS A 2 1.38 -14.05 -1.33
N TYR A 3 0.48 -13.95 -0.37
CA TYR A 3 -0.68 -13.06 -0.47
C TYR A 3 -0.71 -12.18 0.78
N ILE A 4 -0.70 -10.87 0.58
CA ILE A 4 -0.73 -9.90 1.67
C ILE A 4 -1.98 -9.06 1.52
N THR A 5 -2.81 -9.00 2.56
CA THR A 5 -4.00 -8.16 2.56
C THR A 5 -3.74 -6.93 3.43
N LEU A 6 -3.92 -5.75 2.87
CA LEU A 6 -3.88 -4.49 3.60
C LEU A 6 -5.31 -3.99 3.76
N ASP A 7 -5.85 -4.11 4.95
CA ASP A 7 -7.19 -3.64 5.28
C ASP A 7 -7.08 -2.32 6.03
N PHE A 8 -7.54 -1.25 5.41
CA PHE A 8 -7.37 0.11 5.93
C PHE A 8 -8.50 0.55 6.86
N THR A 9 -9.39 -0.36 7.24
CA THR A 9 -10.45 -0.04 8.19
C THR A 9 -9.85 0.43 9.51
N GLY A 10 -10.33 1.59 9.99
CA GLY A 10 -9.85 2.12 11.26
C GLY A 10 -8.60 3.00 11.19
N ILE A 11 -7.96 3.08 10.02
CA ILE A 11 -6.82 3.97 9.84
C ILE A 11 -7.33 5.41 9.74
N LYS A 12 -6.93 6.28 10.66
CA LYS A 12 -7.44 7.65 10.73
C LYS A 12 -6.35 8.71 10.60
N THR A 13 -5.09 8.34 10.79
CA THR A 13 -3.98 9.28 10.73
C THR A 13 -2.84 8.71 9.92
N LEU A 14 -1.97 9.59 9.44
CA LEU A 14 -0.78 9.17 8.71
C LEU A 14 0.14 8.32 9.58
N TRP A 15 0.25 8.65 10.85
CA TRP A 15 1.03 7.85 11.79
C TRP A 15 0.50 6.41 11.85
N GLU A 16 -0.82 6.25 12.01
CA GLU A 16 -1.43 4.93 12.06
C GLU A 16 -1.19 4.15 10.79
N LEU A 17 -1.25 4.83 9.64
CA LEU A 17 -1.01 4.18 8.35
C LEU A 17 0.39 3.58 8.29
N HIS A 18 1.40 4.34 8.68
CA HIS A 18 2.77 3.86 8.64
C HIS A 18 3.06 2.81 9.70
N GLU A 19 2.43 2.92 10.87
CA GLU A 19 2.54 1.86 11.89
C GLU A 19 1.93 0.56 11.38
N TYR A 20 0.85 0.66 10.63
CA TYR A 20 0.23 -0.51 10.02
C TYR A 20 1.18 -1.17 9.00
N PHE A 21 1.79 -0.37 8.13
CA PHE A 21 2.78 -0.89 7.19
C PHE A 21 3.93 -1.57 7.92
N LYS A 22 4.42 -0.95 8.97
CA LYS A 22 5.52 -1.52 9.74
C LYS A 22 5.17 -2.91 10.26
N THR A 23 3.96 -3.07 10.78
CA THR A 23 3.50 -4.34 11.32
C THR A 23 3.32 -5.38 10.22
N VAL A 24 2.60 -5.04 9.16
CA VAL A 24 2.26 -6.00 8.10
C VAL A 24 3.48 -6.45 7.33
N PHE A 25 4.35 -5.52 6.98
CA PHE A 25 5.56 -5.83 6.21
C PHE A 25 6.76 -6.17 7.08
N GLN A 26 6.59 -6.14 8.41
CA GLN A 26 7.67 -6.43 9.36
C GLN A 26 8.90 -5.55 9.11
N LEU A 27 8.64 -4.24 9.02
CA LEU A 27 9.69 -3.28 8.77
C LEU A 27 10.56 -3.05 10.00
N PRO A 28 11.81 -2.60 9.82
CA PRO A 28 12.71 -2.40 10.95
C PRO A 28 12.23 -1.27 11.88
N ASP A 29 12.71 -1.29 13.13
CA ASP A 29 12.32 -0.29 14.12
C ASP A 29 12.65 1.13 13.67
N GLN A 30 13.71 1.30 12.90
CA GLN A 30 14.12 2.60 12.40
C GLN A 30 13.39 3.06 11.13
N TYR A 31 12.31 2.36 10.77
CA TYR A 31 11.50 2.75 9.61
C TYR A 31 11.06 4.22 9.75
N GLY A 32 11.34 5.01 8.71
CA GLY A 32 11.18 6.47 8.74
C GLY A 32 9.77 7.00 8.64
N ARG A 33 8.75 6.15 8.51
CA ARG A 33 7.33 6.50 8.49
C ARG A 33 6.97 7.56 7.45
N ASN A 34 7.51 7.39 6.25
CA ASN A 34 7.12 8.19 5.08
C ASN A 34 7.16 7.30 3.85
N MET A 35 6.64 7.80 2.73
CA MET A 35 6.54 6.97 1.53
C MET A 35 7.89 6.65 0.92
N ASP A 36 8.87 7.55 1.01
CA ASP A 36 10.21 7.25 0.54
C ASP A 36 10.83 6.11 1.33
N ALA A 37 10.66 6.13 2.64
CA ALA A 37 11.16 5.04 3.49
C ALA A 37 10.43 3.74 3.20
N LEU A 38 9.13 3.81 2.92
CA LEU A 38 8.37 2.62 2.56
C LEU A 38 8.90 2.03 1.25
N TRP A 39 9.13 2.87 0.25
CA TRP A 39 9.70 2.42 -1.02
C TRP A 39 11.02 1.70 -0.81
N ASP A 40 11.92 2.32 -0.03
CA ASP A 40 13.23 1.73 0.23
C ASP A 40 13.14 0.38 0.92
N CYS A 41 12.17 0.24 1.82
CA CYS A 41 11.99 -1.03 2.53
C CYS A 41 11.37 -2.11 1.66
N LEU A 42 10.49 -1.73 0.73
CA LEU A 42 9.79 -2.72 -0.10
C LEU A 42 10.54 -3.08 -1.37
N TYR A 43 11.36 -2.17 -1.87
CA TYR A 43 12.12 -2.43 -3.09
C TYR A 43 13.08 -3.59 -2.85
N TYR A 44 12.98 -4.61 -3.68
CA TYR A 44 13.75 -5.85 -3.56
C TYR A 44 13.44 -6.70 -2.32
N SER A 45 12.35 -6.41 -1.61
CA SER A 45 11.98 -7.20 -0.42
C SER A 45 11.35 -8.54 -0.73
N PHE A 46 10.83 -8.72 -1.93
CA PHE A 46 10.01 -9.87 -2.24
C PHE A 46 10.83 -10.90 -3.00
N GLU A 47 11.01 -12.07 -2.38
CA GLU A 47 11.76 -13.18 -2.97
C GLU A 47 10.86 -14.05 -3.83
N PHE A 48 9.56 -14.05 -3.55
CA PHE A 48 8.58 -14.91 -4.21
C PHE A 48 7.48 -14.07 -4.84
N PRO A 49 6.78 -14.61 -5.84
CA PRO A 49 5.60 -13.92 -6.36
C PRO A 49 4.66 -13.55 -5.23
N THR A 50 4.26 -12.30 -5.16
CA THR A 50 3.46 -11.76 -4.06
C THR A 50 2.32 -10.93 -4.62
N THR A 51 1.11 -11.18 -4.11
CA THR A 51 -0.06 -10.35 -4.40
C THR A 51 -0.38 -9.51 -3.18
N ILE A 52 -0.50 -8.20 -3.37
CA ILE A 52 -0.90 -7.27 -2.31
C ILE A 52 -2.31 -6.80 -2.63
N GLU A 53 -3.25 -7.13 -1.76
CA GLU A 53 -4.64 -6.71 -1.91
C GLU A 53 -4.92 -5.53 -0.99
N LEU A 54 -5.48 -4.46 -1.56
CA LEU A 54 -5.83 -3.25 -0.82
C LEU A 54 -7.34 -3.25 -0.58
N LYS A 55 -7.76 -3.27 0.67
CA LYS A 55 -9.17 -3.34 1.06
C LYS A 55 -9.58 -2.12 1.85
N ASN A 56 -10.81 -1.67 1.62
CA ASN A 56 -11.43 -0.60 2.41
C ASN A 56 -10.66 0.72 2.33
N LEU A 57 -10.13 1.03 1.14
CA LEU A 57 -9.48 2.32 0.92
C LEU A 57 -10.44 3.48 1.21
N SER A 58 -11.72 3.32 0.94
CA SER A 58 -12.72 4.37 1.17
C SER A 58 -12.93 4.68 2.65
N SER A 59 -12.47 3.81 3.54
CA SER A 59 -12.58 4.08 4.98
C SER A 59 -11.50 5.05 5.48
N ILE A 60 -10.46 5.32 4.67
CA ILE A 60 -9.43 6.29 5.04
C ILE A 60 -10.04 7.69 4.93
N PRO A 61 -9.84 8.57 5.94
CA PRO A 61 -10.40 9.92 5.88
C PRO A 61 -9.98 10.71 4.64
N ASP A 62 -10.89 11.52 4.12
CA ASP A 62 -10.63 12.30 2.91
C ASP A 62 -9.44 13.25 3.06
N GLU A 63 -9.14 13.69 4.27
CA GLU A 63 -7.99 14.54 4.53
C GLU A 63 -6.68 13.87 4.12
N MET A 64 -6.68 12.54 4.02
CA MET A 64 -5.51 11.77 3.66
C MET A 64 -5.49 11.35 2.19
N ASN A 65 -6.40 11.88 1.36
CA ASN A 65 -6.47 11.46 -0.04
C ASN A 65 -5.17 11.65 -0.80
N GLU A 66 -4.44 12.73 -0.53
CA GLU A 66 -3.16 12.96 -1.18
C GLU A 66 -2.15 11.86 -0.84
N GLU A 67 -2.13 11.48 0.42
CA GLU A 67 -1.24 10.38 0.86
C GLU A 67 -1.64 9.05 0.26
N VAL A 68 -2.95 8.83 0.13
CA VAL A 68 -3.45 7.61 -0.51
C VAL A 68 -3.01 7.55 -1.97
N GLU A 69 -3.08 8.68 -2.69
CA GLU A 69 -2.64 8.70 -4.08
C GLU A 69 -1.15 8.40 -4.21
N ILE A 70 -0.33 8.98 -3.33
CA ILE A 70 1.11 8.71 -3.31
C ILE A 70 1.37 7.24 -3.03
N MET A 71 0.65 6.68 -2.08
CA MET A 71 0.75 5.26 -1.73
C MET A 71 0.43 4.37 -2.95
N LEU A 72 -0.64 4.70 -3.66
CA LEU A 72 -1.05 3.90 -4.82
C LEU A 72 -0.04 4.01 -5.95
N GLU A 73 0.54 5.19 -6.15
CA GLU A 73 1.63 5.32 -7.12
C GLU A 73 2.84 4.50 -6.73
N LEU A 74 3.15 4.46 -5.44
CA LEU A 74 4.24 3.64 -4.94
C LEU A 74 4.03 2.17 -5.28
N PHE A 75 2.83 1.66 -5.02
CA PHE A 75 2.54 0.25 -5.30
C PHE A 75 2.52 -0.03 -6.80
N ARG A 76 2.04 0.91 -7.60
CA ARG A 76 2.08 0.76 -9.05
C ARG A 76 3.52 0.71 -9.56
N ASP A 77 4.36 1.59 -9.03
CA ASP A 77 5.76 1.62 -9.43
C ASP A 77 6.49 0.35 -8.97
N LEU A 78 6.13 -0.15 -7.79
CA LEU A 78 6.70 -1.38 -7.29
C LEU A 78 6.38 -2.55 -8.23
N HIS A 79 5.14 -2.65 -8.69
CA HIS A 79 4.77 -3.67 -9.66
C HIS A 79 5.58 -3.50 -10.96
N ARG A 80 5.75 -2.27 -11.40
CA ARG A 80 6.47 -1.98 -12.65
C ARG A 80 7.93 -2.40 -12.56
N GLU A 81 8.55 -2.13 -11.41
CA GLU A 81 9.97 -2.42 -11.19
C GLU A 81 10.20 -3.88 -10.81
N ASP A 82 9.24 -4.52 -10.16
CA ASP A 82 9.36 -5.91 -9.72
C ASP A 82 8.12 -6.69 -10.16
N LYS A 83 8.26 -7.43 -11.24
CA LYS A 83 7.13 -8.19 -11.82
C LYS A 83 6.64 -9.32 -10.91
N LYS A 84 7.34 -9.63 -9.85
CA LYS A 84 6.86 -10.59 -8.87
C LYS A 84 5.75 -10.02 -7.99
N VAL A 85 5.57 -8.70 -7.98
CA VAL A 85 4.57 -8.04 -7.16
C VAL A 85 3.34 -7.69 -8.01
N THR A 86 2.18 -8.14 -7.57
CA THR A 86 0.90 -7.79 -8.17
C THR A 86 0.07 -7.05 -7.13
N VAL A 87 -0.59 -5.98 -7.53
CA VAL A 87 -1.40 -5.17 -6.64
C VAL A 87 -2.85 -5.20 -7.11
N VAL A 88 -3.76 -5.49 -6.19
CA VAL A 88 -5.19 -5.59 -6.49
C VAL A 88 -5.95 -4.66 -5.55
N ILE A 89 -6.91 -3.92 -6.07
CA ILE A 89 -7.80 -3.09 -5.27
C ILE A 89 -9.19 -3.71 -5.32
N GLU A 90 -9.80 -3.93 -4.15
CA GLU A 90 -11.13 -4.53 -4.13
C GLU A 90 -12.20 -3.55 -4.62
N ALA A 91 -13.34 -4.11 -5.04
CA ALA A 91 -14.39 -3.32 -5.68
C ALA A 91 -14.98 -2.25 -4.78
N SER A 92 -14.94 -2.42 -3.45
CA SER A 92 -15.50 -1.43 -2.52
C SER A 92 -14.71 -0.13 -2.50
N ALA A 93 -13.56 -0.08 -3.16
CA ALA A 93 -12.75 1.14 -3.27
C ALA A 93 -13.24 2.08 -4.36
N LYS A 94 -14.39 1.84 -4.96
CA LYS A 94 -14.93 2.64 -6.08
C LYS A 94 -15.14 4.11 -5.75
N ASP A 95 -15.30 4.45 -4.48
CA ASP A 95 -15.45 5.85 -4.09
C ASP A 95 -14.19 6.66 -4.37
N LYS A 96 -13.09 5.99 -4.62
CA LYS A 96 -11.84 6.60 -5.05
C LYS A 96 -11.57 6.13 -6.48
N ALA A 97 -12.50 6.45 -7.37
CA ALA A 97 -12.56 5.89 -8.71
C ALA A 97 -11.27 6.05 -9.50
N ASP A 98 -10.60 7.17 -9.34
CA ASP A 98 -9.39 7.44 -10.11
C ASP A 98 -8.27 6.46 -9.79
N VAL A 99 -8.32 5.85 -8.61
CA VAL A 99 -7.27 4.90 -8.24
C VAL A 99 -7.36 3.60 -9.05
N ALA A 100 -8.48 3.34 -9.68
CA ALA A 100 -8.59 2.16 -10.54
C ALA A 100 -7.57 2.18 -11.68
N ASP A 101 -7.13 3.36 -12.07
CA ASP A 101 -6.11 3.49 -13.12
C ASP A 101 -4.75 2.95 -12.70
N TYR A 102 -4.55 2.76 -11.41
CA TYR A 102 -3.31 2.21 -10.89
C TYR A 102 -3.32 0.68 -10.80
N LEU A 103 -4.45 0.05 -11.11
CA LEU A 103 -4.55 -1.40 -11.10
C LEU A 103 -3.75 -2.02 -12.21
N ILE A 104 -3.15 -3.15 -11.89
CA ILE A 104 -2.31 -3.87 -12.83
C ILE A 104 -2.93 -5.22 -13.15
#